data_93f582946d32e784be2b375ed94ac2cd
#
_entry.id   93f582946d32e784be2b375ed94ac2cd
#
_cell.length_a   1.000
_cell.length_b   1.000
_cell.length_c   1.000
_cell.angle_alpha   90.00
_cell.angle_beta   90.00
_cell.angle_gamma   90.00
#
_symmetry.space_group_name_H-M   'P 1'
#
loop_
_entity.id
_entity.type
_entity.pdbx_description
1 polymer ?
#
loop_
_entity_poly.entity_id
_entity_poly.type
_entity_poly.pdbx_seq_one_letter_code
_entity_poly.pdbx_strand_id
1 'polypeptide(L)'
;MPTRHRMELGLYDARGHRKYLTTAERTAFLIAAEEALREVRTLCGLLAHTGCRLSEALWLTADRVDFRADLVVFETLKKRHSGVYRAVPVPHTLVDMLDLVHGLRPLQGRSDHGRNHRLWSWSRMTGWRRVCEVMARAGGRGPQASPKGLRHGFGVAAVTAGVPLNLVQKWLGHAQLSTTAIYADAVGEEEHAMAARMWRGQAEHHPAPRALHGYELPMHGQALHGRFHAP
;
A
#
# COMPACT_ATOMS: atom_id res chain seq x y z
N MET A 1 -0.77 14.27 -25.87
CA MET A 1 -1.04 14.95 -24.59
C MET A 1 -2.01 14.10 -23.79
N PRO A 2 -1.69 13.61 -22.59
CA PRO A 2 -2.66 12.90 -21.76
C PRO A 2 -3.77 13.87 -21.35
N THR A 3 -5.02 13.45 -21.50
CA THR A 3 -6.19 14.26 -21.15
C THR A 3 -6.16 14.60 -19.65
N ARG A 4 -6.56 15.82 -19.28
CA ARG A 4 -6.61 16.36 -17.90
C ARG A 4 -7.24 15.35 -16.89
N HIS A 5 -8.21 14.58 -17.33
CA HIS A 5 -8.88 13.53 -16.54
C HIS A 5 -7.95 12.35 -16.19
N ARG A 6 -6.99 11.98 -17.06
CA ARG A 6 -6.01 10.90 -16.81
C ARG A 6 -4.95 11.33 -15.79
N MET A 7 -4.60 12.63 -15.73
CA MET A 7 -3.66 13.18 -14.74
C MET A 7 -4.27 13.24 -13.32
N GLU A 8 -5.59 13.42 -13.19
CA GLU A 8 -6.26 13.41 -11.87
C GLU A 8 -6.37 12.00 -11.26
N LEU A 9 -6.45 10.96 -12.08
CA LEU A 9 -6.53 9.56 -11.67
C LEU A 9 -5.16 8.91 -11.42
N GLY A 10 -4.07 9.46 -11.96
CA GLY A 10 -2.72 8.89 -11.85
C GLY A 10 -2.13 8.91 -10.44
N LEU A 11 -1.03 8.17 -10.26
CA LEU A 11 -0.25 8.10 -9.02
C LEU A 11 0.60 9.35 -8.73
N TYR A 12 0.70 10.24 -9.70
CA TYR A 12 1.42 11.50 -9.61
C TYR A 12 0.48 12.68 -9.86
N ASP A 13 0.77 13.83 -9.26
CA ASP A 13 0.06 15.07 -9.53
C ASP A 13 0.60 15.77 -10.80
N ALA A 14 0.02 16.92 -11.16
CA ALA A 14 0.45 17.69 -12.32
C ALA A 14 1.89 18.23 -12.22
N ARG A 15 2.46 18.25 -11.03
CA ARG A 15 3.84 18.69 -10.74
C ARG A 15 4.81 17.52 -10.62
N GLY A 16 4.35 16.27 -10.84
CA GLY A 16 5.15 15.06 -10.68
C GLY A 16 5.29 14.57 -9.25
N HIS A 17 4.60 15.17 -8.26
CA HIS A 17 4.65 14.69 -6.90
C HIS A 17 3.83 13.41 -6.76
N ARG A 18 4.39 12.43 -6.06
CA ARG A 18 3.76 11.15 -5.75
C ARG A 18 2.55 11.33 -4.83
N LYS A 19 1.45 10.63 -5.13
CA LYS A 19 0.20 10.65 -4.35
C LYS A 19 -0.03 9.40 -3.50
N TYR A 20 0.93 8.48 -3.42
CA TYR A 20 0.85 7.23 -2.65
C TYR A 20 1.99 7.12 -1.64
N LEU A 21 1.78 6.36 -0.57
CA LEU A 21 2.85 6.01 0.37
C LEU A 21 3.65 4.83 -0.18
N THR A 22 4.98 4.92 -0.11
CA THR A 22 5.87 3.77 -0.36
C THR A 22 5.72 2.71 0.71
N THR A 23 6.29 1.53 0.49
CA THR A 23 6.34 0.46 1.49
C THR A 23 6.99 0.93 2.79
N ALA A 24 8.13 1.65 2.70
CA ALA A 24 8.82 2.20 3.86
C ALA A 24 7.97 3.22 4.62
N GLU A 25 7.31 4.16 3.93
CA GLU A 25 6.42 5.14 4.55
C GLU A 25 5.19 4.48 5.20
N ARG A 26 4.63 3.41 4.61
CA ARG A 26 3.54 2.64 5.20
C ARG A 26 3.99 1.93 6.48
N THR A 27 5.19 1.37 6.49
CA THR A 27 5.78 0.76 7.69
C THR A 27 5.98 1.80 8.78
N ALA A 28 6.58 2.95 8.46
CA ALA A 28 6.75 4.06 9.41
C ALA A 28 5.41 4.57 9.96
N PHE A 29 4.38 4.64 9.10
CA PHE A 29 3.02 5.00 9.52
C PHE A 29 2.43 4.00 10.52
N LEU A 30 2.58 2.68 10.29
CA LEU A 30 2.09 1.65 11.20
C LEU A 30 2.84 1.70 12.54
N ILE A 31 4.17 1.88 12.53
CA ILE A 31 4.97 2.05 13.76
C ILE A 31 4.48 3.28 14.54
N ALA A 32 4.29 4.43 13.88
CA ALA A 32 3.77 5.63 14.53
C ALA A 32 2.32 5.45 15.05
N ALA A 33 1.54 4.56 14.44
CA ALA A 33 0.18 4.26 14.89
C ALA A 33 0.17 3.47 16.21
N GLU A 34 1.21 2.66 16.51
CA GLU A 34 1.31 1.93 17.77
C GLU A 34 1.32 2.86 18.99
N GLU A 35 1.90 4.06 18.85
CA GLU A 35 1.96 5.10 19.87
C GLU A 35 0.69 5.95 19.96
N ALA A 36 -0.31 5.68 19.12
CA ALA A 36 -1.57 6.41 19.14
C ALA A 36 -2.57 5.82 20.14
N LEU A 37 -3.63 6.60 20.45
CA LEU A 37 -4.78 6.09 21.18
C LEU A 37 -5.29 4.81 20.49
N ARG A 38 -5.69 3.82 21.27
CA ARG A 38 -6.08 2.48 20.77
C ARG A 38 -7.11 2.51 19.64
N GLU A 39 -8.09 3.40 19.70
CA GLU A 39 -9.11 3.54 18.64
C GLU A 39 -8.53 4.18 17.37
N VAL A 40 -7.52 5.06 17.50
CA VAL A 40 -6.80 5.64 16.35
C VAL A 40 -5.88 4.58 15.72
N ARG A 41 -5.18 3.80 16.55
CA ARG A 41 -4.33 2.69 16.10
C ARG A 41 -5.12 1.69 15.28
N THR A 42 -6.29 1.24 15.78
CA THR A 42 -7.15 0.30 15.06
C THR A 42 -7.67 0.86 13.73
N LEU A 43 -8.04 2.15 13.67
CA LEU A 43 -8.43 2.81 12.43
C LEU A 43 -7.26 2.87 11.43
N CYS A 44 -6.06 3.25 11.89
CA CYS A 44 -4.85 3.31 11.06
C CYS A 44 -4.48 1.92 10.52
N GLY A 45 -4.50 0.90 11.37
CA GLY A 45 -4.27 -0.49 10.97
C GLY A 45 -5.27 -0.97 9.92
N LEU A 46 -6.57 -0.73 10.14
CA LEU A 46 -7.61 -1.09 9.18
C LEU A 46 -7.38 -0.42 7.81
N LEU A 47 -7.13 0.89 7.78
CA LEU A 47 -6.89 1.63 6.54
C LEU A 47 -5.63 1.12 5.81
N ALA A 48 -4.56 0.83 6.54
CA ALA A 48 -3.30 0.37 5.97
C ALA A 48 -3.41 -1.05 5.39
N HIS A 49 -4.14 -1.96 6.05
CA HIS A 49 -4.23 -3.35 5.62
C HIS A 49 -5.35 -3.63 4.60
N THR A 50 -6.31 -2.73 4.43
CA THR A 50 -7.44 -2.94 3.53
C THR A 50 -7.48 -1.97 2.36
N GLY A 51 -6.82 -0.83 2.47
CA GLY A 51 -6.94 0.27 1.50
C GLY A 51 -8.37 0.80 1.36
N CYS A 52 -9.28 0.54 2.30
CA CYS A 52 -10.65 1.03 2.26
C CYS A 52 -10.71 2.56 2.31
N ARG A 53 -11.82 3.15 1.91
CA ARG A 53 -12.03 4.59 2.07
C ARG A 53 -12.27 4.92 3.54
N LEU A 54 -11.80 6.08 3.99
CA LEU A 54 -12.03 6.54 5.36
C LEU A 54 -13.53 6.49 5.76
N SER A 55 -14.41 6.89 4.86
CA SER A 55 -15.85 6.83 5.13
C SER A 55 -16.35 5.39 5.28
N GLU A 56 -15.83 4.43 4.50
CA GLU A 56 -16.18 3.02 4.61
C GLU A 56 -15.69 2.44 5.95
N ALA A 57 -14.47 2.81 6.39
CA ALA A 57 -13.97 2.43 7.70
C ALA A 57 -14.84 2.96 8.84
N LEU A 58 -15.21 4.24 8.80
CA LEU A 58 -16.04 4.88 9.85
C LEU A 58 -17.50 4.37 9.88
N TRP A 59 -17.95 3.69 8.82
CA TRP A 59 -19.25 3.01 8.77
C TRP A 59 -19.17 1.51 9.09
N LEU A 60 -17.98 1.01 9.45
CA LEU A 60 -17.81 -0.39 9.80
C LEU A 60 -18.52 -0.70 11.11
N THR A 61 -19.29 -1.79 11.10
CA THR A 61 -20.02 -2.31 12.25
C THR A 61 -19.44 -3.65 12.73
N ALA A 62 -19.79 -4.05 13.95
CA ALA A 62 -19.25 -5.26 14.56
C ALA A 62 -19.57 -6.53 13.75
N ASP A 63 -20.75 -6.63 13.14
CA ASP A 63 -21.18 -7.77 12.32
C ASP A 63 -20.39 -7.94 11.00
N ARG A 64 -19.59 -6.93 10.63
CA ARG A 64 -18.81 -6.90 9.39
C ARG A 64 -17.39 -7.44 9.54
N VAL A 65 -17.01 -7.91 10.72
CA VAL A 65 -15.71 -8.55 10.97
C VAL A 65 -15.93 -10.05 11.15
N ASP A 66 -15.36 -10.85 10.23
CA ASP A 66 -15.41 -12.31 10.30
C ASP A 66 -14.12 -12.83 10.94
N PHE A 67 -14.26 -13.35 12.16
CA PHE A 67 -13.16 -13.89 12.97
C PHE A 67 -12.67 -15.27 12.51
N ARG A 68 -13.48 -16.00 11.74
CA ARG A 68 -13.12 -17.33 11.28
C ARG A 68 -12.32 -17.28 9.99
N ALA A 69 -12.70 -16.36 9.13
CA ALA A 69 -12.11 -16.22 7.81
C ALA A 69 -11.07 -15.08 7.72
N ASP A 70 -10.83 -14.32 8.80
CA ASP A 70 -9.99 -13.13 8.84
C ASP A 70 -10.37 -12.13 7.75
N LEU A 71 -11.66 -11.81 7.67
CA LEU A 71 -12.21 -10.91 6.66
C LEU A 71 -12.85 -9.68 7.29
N VAL A 72 -12.74 -8.54 6.61
CA VAL A 72 -13.55 -7.35 6.91
C VAL A 72 -14.42 -7.06 5.70
N VAL A 73 -15.73 -6.89 5.94
CA VAL A 73 -16.72 -6.65 4.91
C VAL A 73 -17.08 -5.16 4.88
N PHE A 74 -16.86 -4.52 3.73
CA PHE A 74 -17.20 -3.12 3.52
C PHE A 74 -18.40 -2.95 2.61
N GLU A 75 -19.29 -2.04 2.95
CA GLU A 75 -20.30 -1.54 2.03
C GLU A 75 -19.69 -0.48 1.11
N THR A 76 -19.93 -0.59 -0.19
CA THR A 76 -19.39 0.33 -1.18
C THR A 76 -20.28 1.56 -1.31
N LEU A 77 -19.96 2.63 -0.58
CA LEU A 77 -20.75 3.84 -0.46
C LEU A 77 -20.87 4.71 -1.75
N LYS A 78 -20.07 4.44 -2.79
CA LYS A 78 -20.06 5.22 -4.05
C LYS A 78 -20.96 4.70 -5.16
N LYS A 79 -21.63 3.57 -4.98
CA LYS A 79 -22.55 3.05 -6.00
C LYS A 79 -23.93 3.66 -5.80
N ARG A 80 -24.63 3.94 -6.90
CA ARG A 80 -26.01 4.45 -6.91
C ARG A 80 -27.02 3.49 -6.23
N HIS A 81 -26.59 2.26 -5.95
CA HIS A 81 -27.36 1.23 -5.26
C HIS A 81 -26.70 0.94 -3.91
N SER A 82 -27.45 1.01 -2.82
CA SER A 82 -27.08 0.48 -1.50
C SER A 82 -26.98 -1.05 -1.55
N GLY A 83 -26.27 -1.66 -0.59
CA GLY A 83 -26.20 -3.11 -0.47
C GLY A 83 -25.15 -3.80 -1.34
N VAL A 84 -24.17 -3.08 -1.87
CA VAL A 84 -23.02 -3.69 -2.55
C VAL A 84 -21.86 -3.85 -1.57
N TYR A 85 -21.58 -5.09 -1.23
CA TYR A 85 -20.54 -5.45 -0.25
C TYR A 85 -19.32 -6.05 -0.92
N ARG A 86 -18.15 -5.92 -0.26
CA ARG A 86 -16.92 -6.61 -0.60
C ARG A 86 -16.19 -7.05 0.66
N ALA A 87 -15.68 -8.27 0.65
CA ALA A 87 -14.82 -8.80 1.70
C ALA A 87 -13.35 -8.55 1.33
N VAL A 88 -12.55 -8.14 2.31
CA VAL A 88 -11.11 -7.92 2.19
C VAL A 88 -10.43 -8.77 3.24
N PRO A 89 -9.50 -9.66 2.87
CA PRO A 89 -8.72 -10.43 3.82
C PRO A 89 -7.76 -9.51 4.57
N VAL A 90 -7.58 -9.79 5.85
CA VAL A 90 -6.72 -9.01 6.74
C VAL A 90 -5.86 -9.94 7.60
N PRO A 91 -4.73 -9.48 8.15
CA PRO A 91 -3.98 -10.27 9.12
C PRO A 91 -4.83 -10.60 10.36
N HIS A 92 -4.70 -11.82 10.90
CA HIS A 92 -5.38 -12.25 12.13
C HIS A 92 -5.13 -11.27 13.29
N THR A 93 -3.90 -10.79 13.41
CA THR A 93 -3.51 -9.79 14.43
C THR A 93 -4.33 -8.49 14.37
N LEU A 94 -4.76 -8.06 13.18
CA LEU A 94 -5.66 -6.91 13.05
C LEU A 94 -7.06 -7.23 13.57
N VAL A 95 -7.56 -8.43 13.27
CA VAL A 95 -8.88 -8.88 13.74
C VAL A 95 -8.91 -8.93 15.27
N ASP A 96 -7.87 -9.51 15.89
CA ASP A 96 -7.72 -9.57 17.35
C ASP A 96 -7.61 -8.18 17.99
N MET A 97 -6.84 -7.28 17.36
CA MET A 97 -6.71 -5.90 17.84
C MET A 97 -8.05 -5.15 17.76
N LEU A 98 -8.82 -5.35 16.70
CA LEU A 98 -10.17 -4.78 16.55
C LEU A 98 -11.11 -5.30 17.65
N ASP A 99 -11.07 -6.62 17.94
CA ASP A 99 -11.88 -7.21 19.01
C ASP A 99 -11.48 -6.67 20.39
N LEU A 100 -10.18 -6.69 20.69
CA LEU A 100 -9.65 -6.21 21.96
C LEU A 100 -10.06 -4.76 22.27
N VAL A 101 -10.03 -3.89 21.27
CA VAL A 101 -10.29 -2.45 21.45
C VAL A 101 -11.80 -2.13 21.43
N HIS A 102 -12.56 -2.81 20.58
CA HIS A 102 -13.97 -2.49 20.34
C HIS A 102 -14.96 -3.52 20.91
N GLY A 103 -14.49 -4.63 21.48
CA GLY A 103 -15.34 -5.65 22.08
C GLY A 103 -16.28 -6.31 21.07
N LEU A 104 -15.78 -6.69 19.90
CA LEU A 104 -16.62 -7.09 18.77
C LEU A 104 -17.33 -8.41 19.00
N ARG A 105 -16.66 -9.43 19.58
CA ARG A 105 -17.27 -10.75 19.85
C ARG A 105 -18.48 -10.65 20.79
N PRO A 106 -18.41 -9.94 21.94
CA PRO A 106 -19.60 -9.66 22.74
C PRO A 106 -20.69 -8.92 22.01
N LEU A 107 -20.36 -7.96 21.12
CA LEU A 107 -21.33 -7.20 20.34
C LEU A 107 -22.05 -8.07 19.30
N GLN A 108 -21.32 -8.98 18.63
CA GLN A 108 -21.90 -9.92 17.67
C GLN A 108 -22.88 -10.91 18.32
N GLY A 109 -22.63 -11.26 19.59
CA GLY A 109 -23.52 -12.13 20.38
C GLY A 109 -24.80 -11.46 20.88
N ARG A 110 -24.94 -10.13 20.75
CA ARG A 110 -26.08 -9.35 21.20
C ARG A 110 -27.17 -9.24 20.12
N SER A 111 -28.26 -8.53 20.45
CA SER A 111 -29.34 -8.15 19.54
C SER A 111 -28.80 -7.32 18.36
N ASP A 112 -29.66 -7.08 17.36
CA ASP A 112 -29.33 -6.29 16.16
C ASP A 112 -28.71 -4.92 16.45
N HIS A 113 -29.07 -4.28 17.57
CA HIS A 113 -28.45 -3.03 18.00
C HIS A 113 -26.96 -3.18 18.31
N GLY A 114 -26.54 -4.28 18.94
CA GLY A 114 -25.12 -4.55 19.21
C GLY A 114 -24.34 -4.83 17.94
N ARG A 115 -24.91 -5.61 17.02
CA ARG A 115 -24.29 -5.96 15.73
C ARG A 115 -24.07 -4.73 14.86
N ASN A 116 -25.05 -3.81 14.83
CA ASN A 116 -25.00 -2.58 14.04
C ASN A 116 -24.21 -1.45 14.71
N HIS A 117 -23.58 -1.70 15.86
CA HIS A 117 -22.73 -0.71 16.52
C HIS A 117 -21.49 -0.40 15.68
N ARG A 118 -21.27 0.89 15.38
CA ARG A 118 -20.07 1.34 14.65
C ARG A 118 -18.85 1.27 15.54
N LEU A 119 -17.73 0.83 15.00
CA LEU A 119 -16.45 0.77 15.72
C LEU A 119 -15.97 2.17 16.13
N TRP A 120 -16.20 3.15 15.27
CA TRP A 120 -15.86 4.57 15.51
C TRP A 120 -17.08 5.45 15.32
N SER A 121 -17.48 6.19 16.35
CA SER A 121 -18.58 7.17 16.30
C SER A 121 -18.11 8.54 15.79
N TRP A 122 -16.94 8.60 15.14
CA TRP A 122 -16.34 9.86 14.71
C TRP A 122 -16.93 10.39 13.40
N SER A 123 -16.94 11.73 13.29
CA SER A 123 -17.16 12.38 12.01
C SER A 123 -16.02 12.06 11.03
N ARG A 124 -16.29 12.18 9.72
CA ARG A 124 -15.27 12.00 8.70
C ARG A 124 -14.07 12.97 8.89
N MET A 125 -14.34 14.20 9.32
CA MET A 125 -13.29 15.20 9.60
C MET A 125 -12.44 14.79 10.80
N THR A 126 -13.04 14.28 11.86
CA THR A 126 -12.32 13.79 13.04
C THR A 126 -11.43 12.61 12.67
N GLY A 127 -11.97 11.60 11.97
CA GLY A 127 -11.19 10.46 11.50
C GLY A 127 -10.04 10.87 10.58
N TRP A 128 -10.28 11.79 9.65
CA TRP A 128 -9.26 12.33 8.76
C TRP A 128 -8.11 12.98 9.53
N ARG A 129 -8.44 13.85 10.48
CA ARG A 129 -7.47 14.57 11.31
C ARG A 129 -6.62 13.61 12.14
N ARG A 130 -7.23 12.61 12.80
CA ARG A 130 -6.51 11.59 13.57
C ARG A 130 -5.51 10.81 12.72
N VAL A 131 -5.90 10.41 11.51
CA VAL A 131 -4.98 9.71 10.60
C VAL A 131 -3.84 10.64 10.14
N CYS A 132 -4.12 11.91 9.82
CA CYS A 132 -3.09 12.87 9.43
C CYS A 132 -2.13 13.21 10.59
N GLU A 133 -2.58 13.22 11.85
CA GLU A 133 -1.73 13.37 13.03
C GLU A 133 -0.71 12.21 13.14
N VAL A 134 -1.15 10.97 12.87
CA VAL A 134 -0.25 9.80 12.82
C VAL A 134 0.71 9.90 11.63
N MET A 135 0.23 10.32 10.44
CA MET A 135 1.08 10.56 9.28
C MET A 135 2.20 11.56 9.56
N ALA A 136 1.87 12.67 10.23
CA ALA A 136 2.85 13.70 10.59
C ALA A 136 3.91 13.14 11.55
N ARG A 137 3.52 12.34 12.55
CA ARG A 137 4.45 11.67 13.47
C ARG A 137 5.35 10.65 12.76
N ALA A 138 4.84 9.98 11.73
CA ALA A 138 5.62 9.10 10.86
C ALA A 138 6.57 9.85 9.91
N GLY A 139 6.67 11.18 9.99
CA GLY A 139 7.47 12.00 9.08
C GLY A 139 6.82 12.24 7.71
N GLY A 140 5.56 11.80 7.52
CA GLY A 140 4.85 11.98 6.27
C GLY A 140 4.57 13.45 5.94
N ARG A 141 4.93 13.88 4.73
CA ARG A 141 4.76 15.25 4.22
C ARG A 141 4.29 15.21 2.77
N GLY A 142 3.57 16.25 2.35
CA GLY A 142 3.11 16.37 0.98
C GLY A 142 1.75 15.70 0.69
N PRO A 143 1.35 15.61 -0.60
CA PRO A 143 0.00 15.20 -0.99
C PRO A 143 -0.33 13.74 -0.65
N GLN A 144 0.69 12.88 -0.51
CA GLN A 144 0.53 11.48 -0.12
C GLN A 144 0.23 11.28 1.37
N ALA A 145 0.59 12.24 2.25
CA ALA A 145 0.39 12.15 3.70
C ALA A 145 -1.09 12.29 4.09
N SER A 146 -1.93 11.37 3.65
CA SER A 146 -3.38 11.41 3.80
C SER A 146 -3.99 10.00 3.73
N PRO A 147 -5.23 9.80 4.22
CA PRO A 147 -5.94 8.52 4.03
C PRO A 147 -6.05 8.08 2.56
N LYS A 148 -6.12 9.03 1.62
CA LYS A 148 -6.12 8.74 0.18
C LYS A 148 -4.76 8.21 -0.27
N GLY A 149 -3.66 8.82 0.17
CA GLY A 149 -2.31 8.36 -0.15
C GLY A 149 -2.00 6.99 0.46
N LEU A 150 -2.50 6.70 1.67
CA LEU A 150 -2.40 5.39 2.29
C LEU A 150 -3.13 4.32 1.46
N ARG A 151 -4.34 4.61 0.97
CA ARG A 151 -5.08 3.72 0.07
C ARG A 151 -4.36 3.50 -1.26
N HIS A 152 -3.77 4.53 -1.86
CA HIS A 152 -2.96 4.37 -3.06
C HIS A 152 -1.71 3.52 -2.76
N GLY A 153 -1.06 3.74 -1.62
CA GLY A 153 0.06 2.91 -1.16
C GLY A 153 -0.31 1.45 -0.96
N PHE A 154 -1.52 1.14 -0.46
CA PHE A 154 -2.03 -0.23 -0.42
C PHE A 154 -2.15 -0.84 -1.82
N GLY A 155 -2.71 -0.09 -2.79
CA GLY A 155 -2.84 -0.55 -4.17
C GLY A 155 -1.50 -0.86 -4.81
N VAL A 156 -0.52 0.05 -4.68
CA VAL A 156 0.86 -0.15 -5.17
C VAL A 156 1.48 -1.38 -4.50
N ALA A 157 1.44 -1.48 -3.17
CA ALA A 157 2.01 -2.60 -2.44
C ALA A 157 1.38 -3.95 -2.81
N ALA A 158 0.06 -3.99 -3.06
CA ALA A 158 -0.63 -5.20 -3.49
C ALA A 158 -0.14 -5.66 -4.88
N VAL A 159 -0.02 -4.72 -5.84
CA VAL A 159 0.51 -5.02 -7.18
C VAL A 159 1.97 -5.44 -7.09
N THR A 160 2.79 -4.72 -6.33
CA THR A 160 4.19 -5.08 -6.06
C THR A 160 4.28 -6.46 -5.39
N ALA A 161 3.33 -6.83 -4.54
CA ALA A 161 3.23 -8.17 -3.96
C ALA A 161 2.78 -9.26 -4.95
N GLY A 162 2.45 -8.92 -6.20
CA GLY A 162 2.01 -9.87 -7.23
C GLY A 162 0.53 -10.24 -7.12
N VAL A 163 -0.26 -9.47 -6.36
CA VAL A 163 -1.70 -9.69 -6.30
C VAL A 163 -2.32 -9.34 -7.66
N PRO A 164 -3.12 -10.23 -8.27
CA PRO A 164 -3.78 -9.95 -9.53
C PRO A 164 -4.64 -8.68 -9.47
N LEU A 165 -4.60 -7.85 -10.52
CA LEU A 165 -5.28 -6.55 -10.57
C LEU A 165 -6.80 -6.63 -10.31
N ASN A 166 -7.45 -7.72 -10.73
CA ASN A 166 -8.87 -7.96 -10.47
C ASN A 166 -9.16 -8.15 -8.97
N LEU A 167 -8.27 -8.78 -8.21
CA LEU A 167 -8.39 -8.88 -6.76
C LEU A 167 -8.13 -7.52 -6.09
N VAL A 168 -7.12 -6.79 -6.52
CA VAL A 168 -6.86 -5.42 -6.04
C VAL A 168 -8.09 -4.53 -6.31
N GLN A 169 -8.67 -4.62 -7.51
CA GLN A 169 -9.91 -3.94 -7.87
C GLN A 169 -11.05 -4.28 -6.91
N LYS A 170 -11.27 -5.58 -6.66
CA LYS A 170 -12.29 -6.09 -5.73
C LYS A 170 -12.07 -5.52 -4.32
N TRP A 171 -10.87 -5.65 -3.77
CA TRP A 171 -10.56 -5.19 -2.40
C TRP A 171 -10.71 -3.68 -2.23
N LEU A 172 -10.28 -2.92 -3.21
CA LEU A 172 -10.45 -1.47 -3.21
C LEU A 172 -11.89 -1.02 -3.53
N GLY A 173 -12.73 -1.85 -4.13
CA GLY A 173 -14.08 -1.51 -4.56
C GLY A 173 -14.09 -0.47 -5.67
N HIS A 174 -13.21 -0.64 -6.67
CA HIS A 174 -13.23 0.15 -7.89
C HIS A 174 -14.27 -0.41 -8.87
N ALA A 175 -15.10 0.47 -9.43
CA ALA A 175 -16.12 0.07 -10.40
C ALA A 175 -15.50 -0.36 -11.75
N GLN A 176 -14.36 0.23 -12.11
CA GLN A 176 -13.65 -0.01 -13.36
C GLN A 176 -12.23 -0.46 -13.10
N LEU A 177 -11.74 -1.43 -13.87
CA LEU A 177 -10.39 -1.95 -13.77
C LEU A 177 -9.34 -0.87 -14.12
N SER A 178 -9.66 0.04 -15.05
CA SER A 178 -8.81 1.18 -15.41
C SER A 178 -8.42 2.05 -14.22
N THR A 179 -9.29 2.17 -13.21
CA THR A 179 -8.99 2.88 -11.96
C THR A 179 -7.96 2.14 -11.12
N THR A 180 -7.83 0.81 -11.30
CA THR A 180 -6.86 -0.03 -10.57
C THR A 180 -5.55 -0.15 -11.35
N ALA A 181 -5.62 -0.09 -12.68
CA ALA A 181 -4.46 -0.20 -13.56
C ALA A 181 -3.39 0.88 -13.28
N ILE A 182 -3.79 2.04 -12.72
CA ILE A 182 -2.86 3.09 -12.31
C ILE A 182 -1.79 2.61 -11.31
N TYR A 183 -2.04 1.54 -10.55
CA TYR A 183 -1.06 1.01 -9.60
C TYR A 183 0.07 0.24 -10.29
N ALA A 184 -0.12 -0.17 -11.54
CA ALA A 184 0.94 -0.71 -12.37
C ALA A 184 1.87 0.40 -12.95
N ASP A 185 1.45 1.67 -12.85
CA ASP A 185 2.25 2.82 -13.30
C ASP A 185 3.21 3.33 -12.19
N ALA A 186 3.34 2.61 -11.07
CA ALA A 186 4.32 2.93 -10.04
C ALA A 186 5.73 2.71 -10.59
N VAL A 187 6.59 3.71 -10.42
CA VAL A 187 7.98 3.70 -10.91
C VAL A 187 8.97 3.77 -9.73
N GLY A 188 10.24 3.46 -9.98
CA GLY A 188 11.30 3.50 -8.98
C GLY A 188 11.48 2.17 -8.26
N GLU A 189 11.64 2.19 -6.92
CA GLU A 189 11.91 0.98 -6.13
C GLU A 189 10.82 -0.09 -6.26
N GLU A 190 9.56 0.32 -6.34
CA GLU A 190 8.42 -0.58 -6.50
C GLU A 190 8.42 -1.27 -7.87
N GLU A 191 8.79 -0.57 -8.94
CA GLU A 191 8.91 -1.12 -10.29
C GLU A 191 10.09 -2.11 -10.36
N HIS A 192 11.24 -1.73 -9.80
CA HIS A 192 12.39 -2.62 -9.70
C HIS A 192 12.08 -3.90 -8.91
N ALA A 193 11.36 -3.78 -7.80
CA ALA A 193 10.93 -4.92 -7.00
C ALA A 193 9.98 -5.86 -7.76
N MET A 194 9.11 -5.32 -8.62
CA MET A 194 8.28 -6.13 -9.51
C MET A 194 9.11 -6.85 -10.57
N ALA A 195 10.00 -6.13 -11.25
CA ALA A 195 10.86 -6.69 -12.29
C ALA A 195 11.78 -7.79 -11.75
N ALA A 196 12.33 -7.60 -10.56
CA ALA A 196 13.20 -8.58 -9.92
C ALA A 196 12.54 -9.95 -9.70
N ARG A 197 11.22 -10.03 -9.65
CA ARG A 197 10.50 -11.32 -9.54
C ARG A 197 10.54 -12.11 -10.82
N MET A 198 10.54 -11.46 -11.97
CA MET A 198 10.64 -12.11 -13.28
C MET A 198 11.98 -12.83 -13.42
N TRP A 199 13.02 -12.31 -12.76
CA TRP A 199 14.39 -12.83 -12.88
C TRP A 199 14.74 -13.87 -11.81
N ARG A 200 14.02 -13.93 -10.68
CA ARG A 200 14.31 -14.91 -9.61
C ARG A 200 14.18 -16.36 -10.06
N GLY A 201 13.24 -16.66 -10.93
CA GLY A 201 13.10 -18.01 -11.52
C GLY A 201 14.14 -18.33 -12.60
N GLN A 202 14.87 -17.35 -13.12
CA GLN A 202 15.87 -17.55 -14.17
C GLN A 202 17.28 -17.75 -13.59
N ALA A 203 17.55 -17.24 -12.39
CA ALA A 203 18.85 -17.37 -11.73
C ALA A 203 19.21 -18.83 -11.38
N GLU A 204 18.21 -19.69 -11.18
CA GLU A 204 18.42 -21.12 -10.91
C GLU A 204 18.80 -21.93 -12.15
N HIS A 205 18.68 -21.36 -13.37
CA HIS A 205 18.99 -22.04 -14.65
C HIS A 205 20.22 -21.51 -15.36
N HIS A 206 20.92 -20.51 -14.80
CA HIS A 206 22.21 -20.08 -15.35
C HIS A 206 23.35 -20.69 -14.52
N PRO A 207 24.13 -21.63 -15.10
CA PRO A 207 25.38 -22.04 -14.46
C PRO A 207 26.26 -20.80 -14.30
N ALA A 208 26.86 -20.65 -13.12
CA ALA A 208 27.80 -19.58 -12.84
C ALA A 208 28.77 -19.41 -14.03
N PRO A 209 29.09 -18.18 -14.46
CA PRO A 209 30.04 -17.98 -15.54
C PRO A 209 31.33 -18.74 -15.19
N ARG A 210 31.69 -19.71 -16.03
CA ARG A 210 32.96 -20.39 -15.93
C ARG A 210 34.02 -19.32 -15.86
N ALA A 211 34.78 -19.29 -14.76
CA ALA A 211 35.97 -18.48 -14.65
C ALA A 211 36.81 -18.73 -15.89
N LEU A 212 36.97 -17.73 -16.72
CA LEU A 212 37.88 -17.77 -17.85
C LEU A 212 39.30 -17.81 -17.25
N HIS A 213 39.79 -19.04 -17.04
CA HIS A 213 41.20 -19.28 -16.78
C HIS A 213 41.96 -18.95 -18.05
N GLY A 214 42.89 -18.00 -17.96
CA GLY A 214 44.00 -17.88 -18.87
C GLY A 214 43.78 -16.98 -20.08
N TYR A 215 43.86 -15.67 -19.88
CA TYR A 215 44.49 -14.77 -20.83
C TYR A 215 45.60 -14.03 -20.11
N GLU A 216 46.83 -14.62 -20.15
CA GLU A 216 48.05 -13.86 -19.86
C GLU A 216 48.23 -12.82 -20.97
N LEU A 217 48.20 -11.57 -20.58
CA LEU A 217 48.58 -10.45 -21.47
C LEU A 217 50.09 -10.51 -21.66
N PRO A 218 50.61 -10.54 -22.89
CA PRO A 218 52.05 -10.48 -23.11
C PRO A 218 52.57 -9.11 -22.69
N MET A 219 53.44 -9.12 -21.69
CA MET A 219 54.23 -7.95 -21.29
C MET A 219 55.27 -7.66 -22.39
N HIS A 220 54.98 -6.74 -23.28
CA HIS A 220 56.00 -6.13 -24.14
C HIS A 220 56.36 -4.77 -23.56
N GLY A 221 57.49 -4.81 -22.84
CA GLY A 221 58.22 -3.62 -22.49
C GLY A 221 58.97 -3.09 -23.74
N GLN A 222 58.74 -1.85 -24.07
CA GLN A 222 59.74 -1.01 -24.75
C GLN A 222 59.56 0.44 -24.29
N ALA A 223 60.61 0.84 -23.53
CA ALA A 223 60.84 2.24 -23.18
C ALA A 223 61.21 3.02 -24.43
N LEU A 224 60.49 4.08 -24.75
CA LEU A 224 60.96 5.12 -25.68
C LEU A 224 61.15 6.42 -24.91
N HIS A 225 62.42 6.71 -24.66
CA HIS A 225 62.87 8.05 -24.29
C HIS A 225 62.67 9.01 -25.46
N GLY A 226 61.78 9.97 -25.34
CA GLY A 226 61.66 11.10 -26.26
C GLY A 226 61.82 12.40 -25.46
N ARG A 227 62.97 13.02 -25.61
CA ARG A 227 63.24 14.40 -25.17
C ARG A 227 62.44 15.37 -26.03
N PHE A 228 61.73 16.28 -25.43
CA PHE A 228 61.28 17.51 -26.10
C PHE A 228 61.87 18.71 -25.37
N HIS A 229 62.69 19.45 -26.18
CA HIS A 229 63.14 20.82 -25.91
C HIS A 229 61.98 21.77 -26.15
N ALA A 230 61.86 22.75 -25.28
CA ALA A 230 61.14 23.99 -25.53
C ALA A 230 62.00 24.95 -26.36
N PRO A 231 61.37 25.91 -27.10
CA PRO A 231 61.50 27.29 -26.71
C PRO A 231 60.17 27.90 -26.22
#